data_098ade7cbd0635a6f333174ef14c292f
#
_entry.id   098ade7cbd0635a6f333174ef14c292f
#
_cell.length_a   1.000
_cell.length_b   1.000
_cell.length_c   1.000
_cell.angle_alpha   90.00
_cell.angle_beta   90.00
_cell.angle_gamma   90.00
#
_symmetry.space_group_name_H-M   'P 1'
#
loop_
_entity.id
_entity.type
_entity.pdbx_description
1 polymer ?
#
loop_
_entity_poly.entity_id
_entity_poly.type
_entity_poly.pdbx_seq_one_letter_code
_entity_poly.pdbx_strand_id
1 'polypeptide(L)'
;HSERRHVFGETDYEENKKVKASLNHGFQTLLCIGETGEQKEYGVSAEILRTQLKIGFHGVSKDQIGKIWVAYEPVWSIGVNGTPASPDYAEKMHKVIKETLHELFGDASEEIPVLYGGSVNPGNACELIVQPSIDGLFTGRSAWDADKFDALIRDAIKAYEEA
;
A
#
# COMPACT_ATOMS: atom_id res chain seq x y z
N HIS A 1 -3.93 8.70 0.46
CA HIS A 1 -2.63 8.92 1.13
C HIS A 1 -2.82 9.08 2.64
N SER A 2 -1.89 8.56 3.44
CA SER A 2 -1.96 8.62 4.91
C SER A 2 -2.12 10.04 5.46
N GLU A 3 -1.57 11.05 4.80
CA GLU A 3 -1.75 12.46 5.18
C GLU A 3 -3.20 12.90 5.13
N ARG A 4 -4.02 12.38 4.22
CA ARG A 4 -5.45 12.69 4.16
C ARG A 4 -6.16 12.26 5.44
N ARG A 5 -5.75 11.12 6.00
CA ARG A 5 -6.28 10.57 7.24
C ARG A 5 -5.77 11.32 8.47
N HIS A 6 -4.46 11.50 8.60
CA HIS A 6 -3.82 11.96 9.84
C HIS A 6 -3.62 13.47 9.92
N VAL A 7 -3.53 14.17 8.79
CA VAL A 7 -3.38 15.64 8.75
C VAL A 7 -4.72 16.32 8.52
N PHE A 8 -5.54 15.78 7.60
CA PHE A 8 -6.83 16.38 7.21
C PHE A 8 -8.03 15.72 7.86
N GLY A 9 -7.86 14.63 8.63
CA GLY A 9 -8.90 14.01 9.42
C GLY A 9 -9.91 13.18 8.61
N GLU A 10 -9.56 12.74 7.40
CA GLU A 10 -10.44 11.91 6.60
C GLU A 10 -10.62 10.52 7.22
N THR A 11 -11.86 10.07 7.28
CA THR A 11 -12.27 8.77 7.83
C THR A 11 -12.29 7.69 6.75
N ASP A 12 -12.27 6.41 7.15
CA ASP A 12 -12.44 5.29 6.22
C ASP A 12 -13.74 5.39 5.40
N TYR A 13 -14.80 5.94 6.00
CA TYR A 13 -16.07 6.17 5.32
C TYR A 13 -15.96 7.23 4.20
N GLU A 14 -15.20 8.29 4.42
CA GLU A 14 -14.95 9.32 3.40
C GLU A 14 -14.06 8.76 2.29
N GLU A 15 -13.07 7.96 2.64
CA GLU A 15 -12.25 7.25 1.65
C GLU A 15 -13.08 6.30 0.79
N ASN A 16 -14.02 5.55 1.38
CA ASN A 16 -14.95 4.70 0.63
C ASN A 16 -15.77 5.50 -0.39
N LYS A 17 -16.29 6.67 0.01
CA LYS A 17 -17.02 7.53 -0.93
C LYS A 17 -16.15 7.97 -2.11
N LYS A 18 -14.89 8.31 -1.86
CA LYS A 18 -13.93 8.71 -2.89
C LYS A 18 -13.57 7.55 -3.81
N VAL A 19 -13.31 6.37 -3.25
CA VAL A 19 -13.07 5.14 -4.03
C VAL A 19 -14.23 4.89 -4.98
N LYS A 20 -15.45 4.89 -4.48
CA LYS A 20 -16.66 4.66 -5.31
C LYS A 20 -16.86 5.75 -6.35
N ALA A 21 -16.64 7.02 -6.01
CA ALA A 21 -16.75 8.12 -6.96
C ALA A 21 -15.70 7.99 -8.07
N SER A 22 -14.44 7.70 -7.71
CA SER A 22 -13.34 7.49 -8.66
C SER A 22 -13.65 6.36 -9.64
N LEU A 23 -14.05 5.20 -9.13
CA LEU A 23 -14.40 4.02 -9.94
C LEU A 23 -15.61 4.28 -10.86
N ASN A 24 -16.63 4.95 -10.35
CA ASN A 24 -17.83 5.30 -11.15
C ASN A 24 -17.53 6.26 -12.29
N HIS A 25 -16.49 7.09 -12.15
CA HIS A 25 -15.99 7.96 -13.22
C HIS A 25 -14.91 7.30 -14.10
N GLY A 26 -14.65 6.01 -13.89
CA GLY A 26 -13.75 5.21 -14.74
C GLY A 26 -12.27 5.39 -14.43
N PHE A 27 -11.89 6.06 -13.34
CA PHE A 27 -10.49 6.25 -12.96
C PHE A 27 -9.90 4.97 -12.34
N GLN A 28 -8.59 4.81 -12.52
CA GLN A 28 -7.79 3.91 -11.70
C GLN A 28 -7.69 4.50 -10.29
N THR A 29 -7.90 3.67 -9.28
CA THR A 29 -8.00 4.12 -7.89
C THR A 29 -6.97 3.43 -7.03
N LEU A 30 -6.05 4.20 -6.44
CA LEU A 30 -5.09 3.73 -5.45
C LEU A 30 -5.57 4.12 -4.05
N LEU A 31 -5.93 3.13 -3.23
CA LEU A 31 -6.28 3.34 -1.82
C LEU A 31 -5.03 3.12 -0.95
N CYS A 32 -4.64 4.15 -0.20
CA CYS A 32 -3.59 4.05 0.79
C CYS A 32 -4.17 3.65 2.16
N ILE A 33 -3.54 2.65 2.77
CA ILE A 33 -3.89 2.11 4.09
C ILE A 33 -2.64 1.96 4.94
N GLY A 34 -2.78 1.98 6.25
CA GLY A 34 -1.65 1.78 7.16
C GLY A 34 -1.99 2.14 8.60
N GLU A 35 -1.31 1.50 9.51
CA GLU A 35 -1.43 1.72 10.94
C GLU A 35 -0.46 2.81 11.43
N THR A 36 -0.80 3.44 12.56
CA THR A 36 0.08 4.34 13.29
C THR A 36 1.11 3.58 14.13
N GLY A 37 2.15 4.29 14.61
CA GLY A 37 3.14 3.70 15.52
C GLY A 37 2.50 3.17 16.81
N GLU A 38 1.55 3.90 17.38
CA GLU A 38 0.83 3.49 18.57
C GLU A 38 0.00 2.22 18.34
N GLN A 39 -0.70 2.13 17.20
CA GLN A 39 -1.45 0.92 16.82
C GLN A 39 -0.55 -0.30 16.64
N LYS A 40 0.66 -0.08 16.10
CA LYS A 40 1.69 -1.13 16.01
C LYS A 40 2.15 -1.59 17.38
N GLU A 41 2.40 -0.67 18.31
CA GLU A 41 2.81 -0.97 19.69
C GLU A 41 1.73 -1.77 20.43
N TYR A 42 0.45 -1.48 20.19
CA TYR A 42 -0.67 -2.25 20.73
C TYR A 42 -0.86 -3.62 20.05
N GLY A 43 -0.11 -3.92 18.99
CA GLY A 43 -0.21 -5.19 18.28
C GLY A 43 -1.46 -5.35 17.42
N VAL A 44 -2.13 -4.25 17.05
CA VAL A 44 -3.40 -4.26 16.29
C VAL A 44 -3.24 -3.88 14.82
N SER A 45 -2.02 -3.93 14.27
CA SER A 45 -1.76 -3.56 12.88
C SER A 45 -2.65 -4.30 11.87
N ALA A 46 -2.78 -5.62 12.03
CA ALA A 46 -3.59 -6.44 11.14
C ALA A 46 -5.07 -6.05 11.17
N GLU A 47 -5.62 -5.78 12.34
CA GLU A 47 -7.01 -5.37 12.54
C GLU A 47 -7.29 -4.01 11.89
N ILE A 48 -6.34 -3.07 12.00
CA ILE A 48 -6.44 -1.77 11.36
C ILE A 48 -6.46 -1.92 9.84
N LEU A 49 -5.54 -2.67 9.26
CA LEU A 49 -5.48 -2.88 7.81
C LEU A 49 -6.77 -3.57 7.30
N ARG A 50 -7.24 -4.61 7.99
CA ARG A 50 -8.51 -5.29 7.65
C ARG A 50 -9.69 -4.32 7.71
N THR A 51 -9.76 -3.48 8.72
CA THR A 51 -10.83 -2.50 8.89
C THR A 51 -10.82 -1.46 7.77
N GLN A 52 -9.65 -0.88 7.48
CA GLN A 52 -9.50 0.13 6.43
C GLN A 52 -9.87 -0.43 5.05
N LEU A 53 -9.47 -1.67 4.74
CA LEU A 53 -9.83 -2.33 3.47
C LEU A 53 -11.33 -2.64 3.39
N LYS A 54 -11.91 -3.25 4.43
CA LYS A 54 -13.32 -3.65 4.45
C LYS A 54 -14.25 -2.45 4.33
N ILE A 55 -13.93 -1.33 4.99
CA ILE A 55 -14.70 -0.09 4.86
C ILE A 55 -14.39 0.59 3.52
N GLY A 56 -13.11 0.74 3.17
CA GLY A 56 -12.67 1.44 1.97
C GLY A 56 -13.26 0.86 0.67
N PHE A 57 -13.37 -0.46 0.59
CA PHE A 57 -13.93 -1.16 -0.57
C PHE A 57 -15.38 -1.62 -0.40
N HIS A 58 -16.06 -1.18 0.66
CA HIS A 58 -17.47 -1.53 0.85
C HIS A 58 -18.34 -1.08 -0.33
N GLY A 59 -19.04 -2.04 -0.95
CA GLY A 59 -19.94 -1.80 -2.09
C GLY A 59 -19.23 -1.60 -3.43
N VAL A 60 -17.93 -1.89 -3.53
CA VAL A 60 -17.22 -2.01 -4.81
C VAL A 60 -17.58 -3.34 -5.45
N SER A 61 -17.92 -3.31 -6.74
CA SER A 61 -18.32 -4.49 -7.50
C SER A 61 -17.12 -5.20 -8.16
N LYS A 62 -17.29 -6.50 -8.46
CA LYS A 62 -16.21 -7.33 -9.03
C LYS A 62 -15.73 -6.84 -10.41
N ASP A 63 -16.58 -6.23 -11.20
CA ASP A 63 -16.24 -5.65 -12.51
C ASP A 63 -15.35 -4.39 -12.42
N GLN A 64 -15.21 -3.81 -11.24
CA GLN A 64 -14.36 -2.64 -10.98
C GLN A 64 -12.96 -3.00 -10.47
N ILE A 65 -12.69 -4.28 -10.15
CA ILE A 65 -11.45 -4.73 -9.52
C ILE A 65 -10.21 -4.37 -10.33
N GLY A 66 -10.23 -4.55 -11.64
CA GLY A 66 -9.11 -4.20 -12.52
C GLY A 66 -8.69 -2.71 -12.51
N LYS A 67 -9.45 -1.86 -11.80
CA LYS A 67 -9.14 -0.44 -11.58
C LYS A 67 -8.72 -0.11 -10.15
N ILE A 68 -8.54 -1.11 -9.29
CA ILE A 68 -8.16 -0.93 -7.89
C ILE A 68 -6.69 -1.27 -7.70
N TRP A 69 -6.00 -0.42 -6.97
CA TRP A 69 -4.69 -0.68 -6.41
C TRP A 69 -4.70 -0.34 -4.92
N VAL A 70 -3.83 -0.98 -4.16
CA VAL A 70 -3.65 -0.70 -2.73
C VAL A 70 -2.20 -0.29 -2.47
N ALA A 71 -1.98 0.75 -1.67
CA ALA A 71 -0.66 1.07 -1.14
C ALA A 71 -0.66 0.89 0.38
N TYR A 72 0.24 0.06 0.87
CA TYR A 72 0.49 -0.07 2.30
C TYR A 72 1.48 1.00 2.75
N GLU A 73 1.00 1.95 3.51
CA GLU A 73 1.75 3.08 4.05
C GLU A 73 1.80 3.02 5.59
N PRO A 74 2.69 2.21 6.22
CA PRO A 74 2.83 2.26 7.67
C PRO A 74 3.18 3.69 8.09
N VAL A 75 2.27 4.37 8.81
CA VAL A 75 2.36 5.82 9.09
C VAL A 75 3.64 6.18 9.82
N TRP A 76 4.10 5.30 10.71
CA TRP A 76 5.33 5.45 11.47
C TRP A 76 6.61 5.36 10.63
N SER A 77 6.52 4.84 9.39
CA SER A 77 7.66 4.73 8.48
C SER A 77 7.75 5.89 7.48
N ILE A 78 6.74 6.77 7.43
CA ILE A 78 6.65 7.84 6.44
C ILE A 78 7.22 9.15 7.01
N GLY A 79 7.63 10.04 6.11
CA GLY A 79 8.08 11.38 6.47
C GLY A 79 9.56 11.46 6.80
N VAL A 80 9.99 12.64 7.26
CA VAL A 80 11.41 12.97 7.51
C VAL A 80 11.98 12.16 8.67
N ASN A 81 11.15 11.87 9.67
CA ASN A 81 11.50 11.15 10.89
C ASN A 81 11.02 9.70 10.88
N GLY A 82 10.51 9.20 9.74
CA GLY A 82 10.01 7.84 9.62
C GLY A 82 11.14 6.82 9.70
N THR A 83 10.88 5.72 10.40
CA THR A 83 11.80 4.57 10.45
C THR A 83 11.34 3.56 9.40
N PRO A 84 12.17 3.21 8.39
CA PRO A 84 11.78 2.20 7.41
C PRO A 84 11.34 0.90 8.07
N ALA A 85 10.26 0.29 7.58
CA ALA A 85 9.88 -1.04 8.01
C ALA A 85 10.90 -2.07 7.50
N SER A 86 11.13 -3.12 8.28
CA SER A 86 11.92 -4.25 7.78
C SER A 86 11.15 -4.98 6.66
N PRO A 87 11.85 -5.61 5.70
CA PRO A 87 11.22 -6.41 4.65
C PRO A 87 10.28 -7.49 5.22
N ASP A 88 10.68 -8.19 6.27
CA ASP A 88 9.86 -9.21 6.94
C ASP A 88 8.55 -8.65 7.51
N TYR A 89 8.62 -7.44 8.11
CA TYR A 89 7.41 -6.80 8.64
C TYR A 89 6.50 -6.34 7.49
N ALA A 90 7.06 -5.74 6.46
CA ALA A 90 6.32 -5.34 5.26
C ALA A 90 5.63 -6.55 4.62
N GLU A 91 6.35 -7.64 4.40
CA GLU A 91 5.83 -8.90 3.87
C GLU A 91 4.68 -9.45 4.72
N LYS A 92 4.86 -9.50 6.05
CA LYS A 92 3.80 -9.95 6.98
C LYS A 92 2.52 -9.12 6.83
N MET A 93 2.63 -7.80 6.71
CA MET A 93 1.46 -6.93 6.56
C MET A 93 0.84 -7.03 5.15
N HIS A 94 1.66 -7.19 4.11
CA HIS A 94 1.16 -7.44 2.76
C HIS A 94 0.38 -8.75 2.67
N LYS A 95 0.78 -9.81 3.36
CA LYS A 95 -0.01 -11.05 3.47
C LYS A 95 -1.39 -10.79 4.06
N VAL A 96 -1.47 -10.03 5.16
CA VAL A 96 -2.76 -9.65 5.78
C VAL A 96 -3.63 -8.88 4.80
N ILE A 97 -3.04 -7.98 4.01
CA ILE A 97 -3.76 -7.21 2.99
C ILE A 97 -4.30 -8.15 1.90
N LYS A 98 -3.46 -9.01 1.33
CA LYS A 98 -3.86 -9.96 0.28
C LYS A 98 -4.93 -10.95 0.77
N GLU A 99 -4.80 -11.50 1.98
CA GLU A 99 -5.83 -12.32 2.62
C GLU A 99 -7.16 -11.57 2.75
N THR A 100 -7.12 -10.30 3.16
CA THR A 100 -8.33 -9.49 3.31
C THR A 100 -8.98 -9.16 1.97
N LEU A 101 -8.18 -8.88 0.94
CA LEU A 101 -8.68 -8.69 -0.42
C LEU A 101 -9.33 -9.97 -0.96
N HIS A 102 -8.75 -11.13 -0.67
CA HIS A 102 -9.34 -12.42 -1.03
C HIS A 102 -10.67 -12.69 -0.29
N GLU A 103 -10.77 -12.33 0.99
CA GLU A 103 -12.05 -12.37 1.72
C GLU A 103 -13.13 -11.51 1.06
N LEU A 104 -12.75 -10.35 0.49
CA LEU A 104 -13.69 -9.40 -0.12
C LEU A 104 -14.10 -9.79 -1.55
N PHE A 105 -13.16 -10.28 -2.35
CA PHE A 105 -13.34 -10.42 -3.80
C PHE A 105 -13.13 -11.84 -4.35
N GLY A 106 -12.66 -12.79 -3.51
CA GLY A 106 -12.29 -14.13 -3.94
C GLY A 106 -11.07 -14.10 -4.86
N ASP A 107 -10.96 -15.05 -5.78
CA ASP A 107 -9.83 -15.21 -6.71
C ASP A 107 -9.56 -13.97 -7.56
N ALA A 108 -10.58 -13.16 -7.84
CA ALA A 108 -10.40 -11.92 -8.58
C ALA A 108 -9.50 -10.89 -7.87
N SER A 109 -9.24 -11.05 -6.57
CA SER A 109 -8.30 -10.21 -5.81
C SER A 109 -6.85 -10.34 -6.27
N GLU A 110 -6.50 -11.42 -6.96
CA GLU A 110 -5.15 -11.62 -7.53
C GLU A 110 -4.79 -10.56 -8.58
N GLU A 111 -5.79 -9.92 -9.18
CA GLU A 111 -5.61 -8.81 -10.12
C GLU A 111 -5.33 -7.46 -9.43
N ILE A 112 -5.43 -7.37 -8.10
CA ILE A 112 -5.24 -6.13 -7.36
C ILE A 112 -3.78 -5.99 -6.92
N PRO A 113 -3.00 -5.07 -7.51
CA PRO A 113 -1.64 -4.82 -7.06
C PRO A 113 -1.61 -4.23 -5.67
N VAL A 114 -0.75 -4.77 -4.79
CA VAL A 114 -0.50 -4.27 -3.45
C VAL A 114 0.92 -3.74 -3.37
N LEU A 115 1.05 -2.42 -3.29
CA LEU A 115 2.32 -1.71 -3.31
C LEU A 115 2.79 -1.40 -1.89
N TYR A 116 4.08 -1.52 -1.63
CA TYR A 116 4.67 -0.99 -0.40
C TYR A 116 4.96 0.51 -0.54
N GLY A 117 4.35 1.33 0.33
CA GLY A 117 4.41 2.79 0.32
C GLY A 117 4.99 3.41 1.58
N GLY A 118 5.73 2.67 2.39
CA GLY A 118 6.53 3.21 3.47
C GLY A 118 7.74 4.00 2.95
N SER A 119 8.76 4.18 3.80
CA SER A 119 9.98 4.86 3.38
C SER A 119 10.79 3.98 2.42
N VAL A 120 10.54 4.13 1.13
CA VAL A 120 11.31 3.47 0.05
C VAL A 120 12.49 4.34 -0.35
N ASN A 121 13.68 3.75 -0.42
CA ASN A 121 14.92 4.41 -0.80
C ASN A 121 15.88 3.39 -1.47
N PRO A 122 16.98 3.82 -2.09
CA PRO A 122 17.92 2.90 -2.76
C PRO A 122 18.50 1.80 -1.86
N GLY A 123 18.57 2.04 -0.54
CA GLY A 123 19.11 1.08 0.42
C GLY A 123 18.17 -0.05 0.81
N ASN A 124 16.87 0.05 0.51
CA ASN A 124 15.89 -0.98 0.89
C ASN A 124 14.98 -1.44 -0.26
N ALA A 125 14.97 -0.75 -1.39
CA ALA A 125 14.08 -1.05 -2.51
C ALA A 125 14.23 -2.50 -3.02
N CYS A 126 15.47 -2.97 -3.19
CA CYS A 126 15.74 -4.32 -3.68
C CYS A 126 15.26 -5.41 -2.70
N GLU A 127 15.46 -5.21 -1.40
CA GLU A 127 15.02 -6.18 -0.39
C GLU A 127 13.49 -6.22 -0.24
N LEU A 128 12.82 -5.11 -0.49
CA LEU A 128 11.36 -5.01 -0.43
C LEU A 128 10.70 -5.62 -1.66
N ILE A 129 11.20 -5.31 -2.87
CA ILE A 129 10.54 -5.75 -4.11
C ILE A 129 10.60 -7.27 -4.33
N VAL A 130 11.56 -7.95 -3.74
CA VAL A 130 11.69 -9.42 -3.84
C VAL A 130 10.81 -10.18 -2.85
N GLN A 131 10.06 -9.48 -2.00
CA GLN A 131 9.15 -10.12 -1.07
C GLN A 131 7.94 -10.69 -1.82
N PRO A 132 7.51 -11.94 -1.55
CA PRO A 132 6.48 -12.63 -2.34
C PRO A 132 5.11 -11.95 -2.40
N SER A 133 4.76 -11.15 -1.38
CA SER A 133 3.45 -10.48 -1.31
C SER A 133 3.49 -9.01 -1.70
N ILE A 134 4.66 -8.47 -2.07
CA ILE A 134 4.84 -7.08 -2.49
C ILE A 134 4.85 -7.02 -4.02
N ASP A 135 3.78 -6.48 -4.62
CA ASP A 135 3.65 -6.41 -6.08
C ASP A 135 4.36 -5.20 -6.70
N GLY A 136 4.83 -4.26 -5.88
CA GLY A 136 5.53 -3.08 -6.35
C GLY A 136 5.85 -2.09 -5.22
N LEU A 137 6.52 -1.01 -5.60
CA LEU A 137 6.95 0.04 -4.67
C LEU A 137 6.25 1.36 -5.00
N PHE A 138 5.75 2.03 -3.96
CA PHE A 138 5.14 3.35 -4.06
C PHE A 138 6.08 4.38 -3.43
N THR A 139 6.73 5.19 -4.27
CA THR A 139 7.81 6.10 -3.87
C THR A 139 7.38 7.57 -3.86
N GLY A 140 7.84 8.30 -2.88
CA GLY A 140 7.65 9.75 -2.79
C GLY A 140 8.95 10.50 -3.07
N ARG A 141 9.62 10.98 -2.02
CA ARG A 141 10.83 11.82 -2.12
C ARG A 141 11.99 11.21 -2.89
N SER A 142 12.14 9.90 -2.86
CA SER A 142 13.18 9.18 -3.61
C SER A 142 13.02 9.32 -5.13
N ALA A 143 11.85 9.77 -5.61
CA ALA A 143 11.55 9.99 -7.01
C ALA A 143 11.66 11.47 -7.46
N TRP A 144 12.09 12.39 -6.58
CA TRP A 144 12.18 13.82 -6.94
C TRP A 144 13.36 14.15 -7.85
N ASP A 145 14.42 13.35 -7.80
CA ASP A 145 15.57 13.44 -8.69
C ASP A 145 15.44 12.35 -9.76
N ALA A 146 15.39 12.74 -11.04
CA ALA A 146 15.11 11.81 -12.13
C ALA A 146 16.18 10.73 -12.29
N ASP A 147 17.45 11.10 -12.16
CA ASP A 147 18.56 10.15 -12.33
C ASP A 147 18.59 9.11 -11.19
N LYS A 148 18.34 9.57 -9.97
CA LYS A 148 18.24 8.69 -8.80
C LYS A 148 17.01 7.78 -8.87
N PHE A 149 15.91 8.29 -9.40
CA PHE A 149 14.69 7.49 -9.58
C PHE A 149 14.88 6.43 -10.67
N ASP A 150 15.51 6.78 -11.81
CA ASP A 150 15.85 5.81 -12.85
C ASP A 150 16.77 4.70 -12.30
N ALA A 151 17.80 5.07 -11.54
CA ALA A 151 18.68 4.10 -10.91
C ALA A 151 17.93 3.16 -9.94
N LEU A 152 17.06 3.70 -9.08
CA LEU A 152 16.24 2.92 -8.16
C LEU A 152 15.34 1.93 -8.90
N ILE A 153 14.70 2.37 -10.00
CA ILE A 153 13.85 1.50 -10.83
C ILE A 153 14.68 0.35 -11.43
N ARG A 154 15.85 0.64 -12.02
CA ARG A 154 16.71 -0.39 -12.63
C ARG A 154 17.20 -1.41 -11.62
N ASP A 155 17.63 -0.95 -10.45
CA ASP A 155 18.09 -1.82 -9.37
C ASP A 155 16.96 -2.71 -8.84
N ALA A 156 15.76 -2.15 -8.66
CA ALA A 156 14.59 -2.90 -8.22
C ALA A 156 14.15 -3.96 -9.26
N ILE A 157 14.11 -3.59 -10.55
CA ILE A 157 13.79 -4.54 -11.64
C ILE A 157 14.80 -5.68 -11.66
N LYS A 158 16.09 -5.37 -11.62
CA LYS A 158 17.15 -6.37 -11.61
C LYS A 158 17.01 -7.33 -10.42
N ALA A 159 16.80 -6.79 -9.22
CA ALA A 159 16.60 -7.62 -8.03
C ALA A 159 15.39 -8.55 -8.17
N TYR A 160 14.28 -8.04 -8.72
CA TYR A 160 13.06 -8.82 -8.95
C TYR A 160 13.24 -9.94 -9.98
N GLU A 161 14.00 -9.70 -11.06
CA GLU A 161 14.28 -10.70 -12.12
C GLU A 161 15.26 -11.79 -11.67
N GLU A 162 16.09 -11.51 -10.66
CA GLU A 162 17.10 -12.44 -10.11
C GLU A 162 16.58 -13.26 -8.92
N ALA A 163 15.37 -12.95 -8.37
CA ALA A 163 14.77 -13.62 -7.21
C ALA A 163 13.91 -14.81 -7.59
#